data_125c3f7f3b6d06ec4a2ab3deea0c3fbb
#
_entry.id   125c3f7f3b6d06ec4a2ab3deea0c3fbb
#
_cell.length_a   1.000
_cell.length_b   1.000
_cell.length_c   1.000
_cell.angle_alpha   90.00
_cell.angle_beta   90.00
_cell.angle_gamma   90.00
#
_symmetry.space_group_name_H-M   'P 1'
#
loop_
_entity.id
_entity.type
_entity.pdbx_description
1 polymer ?
#
loop_
_entity_poly.entity_id
_entity_poly.type
_entity_poly.pdbx_seq_one_letter_code
_entity_poly.pdbx_strand_id
1 'polypeptide(L)'
;KVSGRLDGLVNNAGIAPIATIEDTTTEVWRRVMGIHLDATFWGCQSAIKLMKQSGGGSIVNMSSTAALIGLAPYLAYSAAKGGIRSMTKSIAIHCRTEGLGIRCNSVHPGSISTPMVHKALKTLVGTDLMAEEDPEKTRKAMGIGEPEDVANMVLYLLSDESKHVTGAEMVVDNGDTVI
;
A
#
# COMPACT_ATOMS: atom_id res chain seq x y z
N LYS A 1 6.91 -23.89 7.53
CA LYS A 1 8.29 -23.47 7.21
C LYS A 1 8.76 -24.31 6.03
N VAL A 2 8.89 -23.72 4.86
CA VAL A 2 9.36 -24.44 3.65
C VAL A 2 10.88 -24.27 3.50
N SER A 3 11.39 -23.03 3.62
CA SER A 3 12.81 -22.72 3.42
C SER A 3 13.59 -22.43 4.71
N GLY A 4 12.90 -22.20 5.83
CA GLY A 4 13.53 -21.81 7.08
C GLY A 4 14.02 -20.36 7.14
N ARG A 5 13.82 -19.55 6.06
CA ARG A 5 14.24 -18.15 5.93
C ARG A 5 13.10 -17.26 5.43
N LEU A 6 13.24 -15.96 5.64
CA LEU A 6 12.35 -14.93 5.10
C LEU A 6 13.20 -13.92 4.32
N ASP A 7 12.94 -13.78 3.02
CA ASP A 7 13.67 -12.88 2.13
C ASP A 7 12.85 -11.66 1.71
N GLY A 8 11.54 -11.79 1.70
CA GLY A 8 10.62 -10.73 1.33
C GLY A 8 9.36 -10.71 2.19
N LEU A 9 8.85 -9.50 2.46
CA LEU A 9 7.54 -9.29 3.09
C LEU A 9 6.76 -8.25 2.29
N VAL A 10 5.50 -8.53 2.00
CA VAL A 10 4.55 -7.54 1.46
C VAL A 10 3.40 -7.37 2.44
N ASN A 11 3.31 -6.20 3.06
CA ASN A 11 2.18 -5.81 3.90
C ASN A 11 1.08 -5.21 3.02
N ASN A 12 0.18 -6.06 2.50
CA ASN A 12 -0.83 -5.69 1.51
C ASN A 12 -2.27 -5.65 2.04
N ALA A 13 -2.58 -6.33 3.14
CA ALA A 13 -3.93 -6.41 3.66
C ALA A 13 -4.54 -5.03 3.94
N GLY A 14 -5.81 -4.84 3.57
CA GLY A 14 -6.45 -3.55 3.77
C GLY A 14 -7.94 -3.53 3.47
N ILE A 15 -8.59 -2.51 3.99
CA ILE A 15 -9.99 -2.16 3.78
C ILE A 15 -10.11 -0.64 3.55
N ALA A 16 -11.09 -0.18 2.80
CA ALA A 16 -11.35 1.23 2.57
C ALA A 16 -12.83 1.57 2.79
N PRO A 17 -13.29 1.64 4.04
CA PRO A 17 -14.64 2.09 4.33
C PRO A 17 -14.79 3.57 3.93
N ILE A 18 -15.91 3.87 3.27
CA ILE A 18 -16.25 5.23 2.87
C ILE A 18 -16.88 5.93 4.10
N ALA A 19 -16.20 6.92 4.64
CA ALA A 19 -16.67 7.76 5.74
C ALA A 19 -15.88 9.07 5.78
N THR A 20 -16.60 10.19 5.96
CA THR A 20 -16.01 11.52 6.15
C THR A 20 -15.53 11.70 7.59
N ILE A 21 -15.02 12.90 7.92
CA ILE A 21 -14.67 13.25 9.31
C ILE A 21 -15.90 13.23 10.23
N GLU A 22 -17.08 13.58 9.72
CA GLU A 22 -18.31 13.63 10.48
C GLU A 22 -18.92 12.23 10.70
N ASP A 23 -18.74 11.32 9.73
CA ASP A 23 -19.34 9.97 9.75
C ASP A 23 -18.40 8.89 10.31
N THR A 24 -17.11 9.19 10.47
CA THR A 24 -16.13 8.20 10.95
C THR A 24 -16.32 7.93 12.44
N THR A 25 -16.94 6.80 12.79
CA THR A 25 -17.05 6.38 14.18
C THR A 25 -15.71 5.91 14.74
N THR A 26 -15.56 5.96 16.08
CA THR A 26 -14.38 5.43 16.77
C THR A 26 -14.12 3.97 16.43
N GLU A 27 -15.16 3.18 16.21
CA GLU A 27 -15.07 1.78 15.83
C GLU A 27 -14.50 1.60 14.43
N VAL A 28 -15.01 2.35 13.45
CA VAL A 28 -14.47 2.36 12.06
C VAL A 28 -13.00 2.80 12.09
N TRP A 29 -12.68 3.88 12.81
CA TRP A 29 -11.32 4.35 12.98
C TRP A 29 -10.38 3.26 13.51
N ARG A 30 -10.70 2.66 14.66
CA ARG A 30 -9.87 1.62 15.28
C ARG A 30 -9.69 0.40 14.38
N ARG A 31 -10.76 -0.03 13.70
CA ARG A 31 -10.72 -1.16 12.77
C ARG A 31 -9.77 -0.88 11.59
N VAL A 32 -9.84 0.31 11.00
CA VAL A 32 -8.96 0.70 9.89
C VAL A 32 -7.52 0.78 10.36
N MET A 33 -7.25 1.46 11.49
CA MET A 33 -5.90 1.56 12.05
C MET A 33 -5.31 0.18 12.37
N GLY A 34 -6.08 -0.70 13.00
CA GLY A 34 -5.64 -2.06 13.34
C GLY A 34 -5.28 -2.91 12.12
N ILE A 35 -6.13 -2.88 11.07
CA ILE A 35 -5.89 -3.68 9.86
C ILE A 35 -4.71 -3.13 9.03
N HIS A 36 -4.53 -1.83 8.99
CA HIS A 36 -3.51 -1.21 8.16
C HIS A 36 -2.22 -0.92 8.94
N LEU A 37 -2.26 0.02 9.89
CA LEU A 37 -1.06 0.55 10.52
C LEU A 37 -0.45 -0.43 11.52
N ASP A 38 -1.27 -0.94 12.45
CA ASP A 38 -0.82 -1.86 13.49
C ASP A 38 -0.33 -3.17 12.87
N ALA A 39 -1.09 -3.74 11.93
CA ALA A 39 -0.69 -4.98 11.25
C ALA A 39 0.61 -4.81 10.46
N THR A 40 0.79 -3.67 9.77
CA THR A 40 2.05 -3.36 9.07
C THR A 40 3.21 -3.22 10.05
N PHE A 41 3.00 -2.57 11.19
CA PHE A 41 4.01 -2.48 12.25
C PHE A 41 4.44 -3.85 12.76
N TRP A 42 3.51 -4.72 13.13
CA TRP A 42 3.83 -6.08 13.62
C TRP A 42 4.46 -6.95 12.54
N GLY A 43 4.00 -6.83 11.29
CA GLY A 43 4.60 -7.51 10.14
C GLY A 43 6.06 -7.12 9.97
N CYS A 44 6.36 -5.82 9.94
CA CYS A 44 7.73 -5.30 9.84
C CYS A 44 8.60 -5.75 11.02
N GLN A 45 8.10 -5.65 12.26
CA GLN A 45 8.84 -6.05 13.46
C GLN A 45 9.20 -7.54 13.41
N SER A 46 8.27 -8.39 13.00
CA SER A 46 8.48 -9.83 12.87
C SER A 46 9.43 -10.18 11.73
N ALA A 47 9.27 -9.51 10.58
CA ALA A 47 10.13 -9.74 9.41
C ALA A 47 11.58 -9.35 9.68
N ILE A 48 11.84 -8.20 10.31
CA ILE A 48 13.20 -7.76 10.65
C ILE A 48 13.90 -8.80 11.54
N LYS A 49 13.21 -9.37 12.54
CA LYS A 49 13.77 -10.43 13.39
C LYS A 49 14.19 -11.66 12.61
N LEU A 50 13.41 -12.05 11.61
CA LEU A 50 13.69 -13.23 10.78
C LEU A 50 14.75 -12.94 9.70
N MET A 51 14.65 -11.78 9.03
CA MET A 51 15.57 -11.37 7.97
C MET A 51 17.00 -11.14 8.48
N LYS A 52 17.17 -10.65 9.72
CA LYS A 52 18.48 -10.57 10.38
C LYS A 52 19.22 -11.92 10.41
N GLN A 53 18.49 -13.01 10.61
CA GLN A 53 19.04 -14.36 10.65
C GLN A 53 19.38 -14.90 9.25
N SER A 54 18.79 -14.34 8.21
CA SER A 54 18.96 -14.74 6.80
C SER A 54 19.99 -13.87 6.05
N GLY A 55 20.55 -12.86 6.71
CA GLY A 55 21.52 -11.93 6.10
C GLY A 55 20.93 -10.75 5.34
N GLY A 56 19.64 -10.47 5.54
CA GLY A 56 18.94 -9.34 4.92
C GLY A 56 17.62 -9.70 4.27
N GLY A 57 17.03 -8.74 3.54
CA GLY A 57 15.76 -8.94 2.86
C GLY A 57 15.13 -7.65 2.34
N SER A 58 13.89 -7.74 1.85
CA SER A 58 13.13 -6.60 1.34
C SER A 58 11.72 -6.56 1.92
N ILE A 59 11.32 -5.41 2.44
CA ILE A 59 9.96 -5.15 2.96
C ILE A 59 9.29 -4.14 2.03
N VAL A 60 8.08 -4.48 1.58
CA VAL A 60 7.22 -3.61 0.78
C VAL A 60 5.92 -3.36 1.54
N ASN A 61 5.66 -2.11 1.88
CA ASN A 61 4.46 -1.68 2.59
C ASN A 61 3.49 -1.00 1.61
N MET A 62 2.26 -1.53 1.50
CA MET A 62 1.24 -0.93 0.65
C MET A 62 0.63 0.30 1.32
N SER A 63 1.06 1.48 0.87
CA SER A 63 0.42 2.75 1.16
C SER A 63 -0.72 3.04 0.17
N SER A 64 -0.87 4.27 -0.28
CA SER A 64 -1.85 4.72 -1.28
C SER A 64 -1.54 6.16 -1.69
N THR A 65 -2.07 6.62 -2.81
CA THR A 65 -2.17 8.05 -3.15
C THR A 65 -2.96 8.84 -2.09
N ALA A 66 -3.88 8.20 -1.35
CA ALA A 66 -4.56 8.78 -0.19
C ALA A 66 -3.63 9.22 0.95
N ALA A 67 -2.35 8.82 0.94
CA ALA A 67 -1.31 9.31 1.84
C ALA A 67 -0.59 10.56 1.29
N LEU A 68 -0.87 10.94 0.07
CA LEU A 68 -0.20 12.04 -0.67
C LEU A 68 -1.15 13.22 -0.89
N ILE A 69 -2.42 12.93 -1.14
CA ILE A 69 -3.47 13.93 -1.41
C ILE A 69 -4.64 13.74 -0.46
N GLY A 70 -5.47 14.79 -0.28
CA GLY A 70 -6.68 14.74 0.54
C GLY A 70 -7.83 14.04 -0.18
N LEU A 71 -8.41 13.03 0.46
CA LEU A 71 -9.59 12.32 0.00
C LEU A 71 -10.67 12.36 1.09
N ALA A 72 -11.60 13.30 1.00
CA ALA A 72 -12.61 13.54 2.04
C ALA A 72 -13.40 12.29 2.48
N PRO A 73 -13.84 11.39 1.57
CA PRO A 73 -14.62 10.20 1.97
C PRO A 73 -13.76 9.05 2.55
N TYR A 74 -12.47 9.26 2.77
CA TYR A 74 -11.54 8.21 3.22
C TYR A 74 -10.68 8.62 4.42
N LEU A 75 -11.23 9.34 5.40
CA LEU A 75 -10.46 9.90 6.51
C LEU A 75 -9.57 8.89 7.24
N ALA A 76 -10.15 7.83 7.80
CA ALA A 76 -9.39 6.83 8.55
C ALA A 76 -8.37 6.08 7.68
N TYR A 77 -8.75 5.79 6.44
CA TYR A 77 -7.86 5.15 5.46
C TYR A 77 -6.65 6.03 5.13
N SER A 78 -6.87 7.31 4.82
CA SER A 78 -5.80 8.26 4.52
C SER A 78 -4.84 8.43 5.70
N ALA A 79 -5.37 8.52 6.92
CA ALA A 79 -4.56 8.59 8.13
C ALA A 79 -3.69 7.34 8.32
N ALA A 80 -4.25 6.15 8.16
CA ALA A 80 -3.51 4.90 8.25
C ALA A 80 -2.43 4.77 7.16
N LYS A 81 -2.76 5.11 5.91
CA LYS A 81 -1.81 5.08 4.79
C LYS A 81 -0.70 6.13 4.92
N GLY A 82 -1.01 7.31 5.46
CA GLY A 82 -0.02 8.32 5.86
C GLY A 82 0.92 7.83 6.94
N GLY A 83 0.39 7.13 7.95
CA GLY A 83 1.17 6.48 9.00
C GLY A 83 2.13 5.42 8.44
N ILE A 84 1.66 4.55 7.54
CA ILE A 84 2.49 3.55 6.84
C ILE A 84 3.61 4.22 6.04
N ARG A 85 3.30 5.28 5.29
CA ARG A 85 4.27 6.09 4.54
C ARG A 85 5.42 6.58 5.43
N SER A 86 5.09 7.22 6.55
CA SER A 86 6.09 7.75 7.50
C SER A 86 6.87 6.64 8.20
N MET A 87 6.17 5.62 8.70
CA MET A 87 6.79 4.48 9.39
C MET A 87 7.78 3.74 8.50
N THR A 88 7.49 3.57 7.21
CA THR A 88 8.39 2.93 6.24
C THR A 88 9.75 3.62 6.17
N LYS A 89 9.78 4.95 6.14
CA LYS A 89 11.03 5.72 6.15
C LYS A 89 11.85 5.51 7.43
N SER A 90 11.18 5.53 8.58
CA SER A 90 11.84 5.30 9.87
C SER A 90 12.45 3.90 9.95
N ILE A 91 11.73 2.87 9.46
CA ILE A 91 12.22 1.49 9.38
C ILE A 91 13.42 1.39 8.43
N ALA A 92 13.35 2.00 7.26
CA ALA A 92 14.43 2.00 6.27
C ALA A 92 15.73 2.59 6.85
N ILE A 93 15.62 3.73 7.54
CA ILE A 93 16.79 4.38 8.19
C ILE A 93 17.32 3.52 9.31
N HIS A 94 16.48 2.95 10.17
CA HIS A 94 16.91 2.01 11.21
C HIS A 94 17.71 0.84 10.63
N CYS A 95 17.14 0.15 9.62
CA CYS A 95 17.80 -0.99 9.00
C CYS A 95 19.15 -0.63 8.36
N ARG A 96 19.23 0.56 7.74
CA ARG A 96 20.49 1.08 7.16
C ARG A 96 21.52 1.39 8.23
N THR A 97 21.15 2.11 9.29
CA THR A 97 22.04 2.52 10.36
C THR A 97 22.63 1.33 11.11
N GLU A 98 21.80 0.30 11.34
CA GLU A 98 22.22 -0.93 12.01
C GLU A 98 22.90 -1.95 11.07
N GLY A 99 23.07 -1.63 9.79
CA GLY A 99 23.75 -2.51 8.82
C GLY A 99 23.05 -3.86 8.61
N LEU A 100 21.69 -3.90 8.67
CA LEU A 100 20.93 -5.15 8.68
C LEU A 100 20.81 -5.83 7.31
N GLY A 101 21.20 -5.15 6.22
CA GLY A 101 21.00 -5.65 4.86
C GLY A 101 19.51 -5.71 4.46
N ILE A 102 18.62 -5.02 5.18
CA ILE A 102 17.18 -5.01 4.93
C ILE A 102 16.77 -3.68 4.30
N ARG A 103 16.05 -3.74 3.18
CA ARG A 103 15.42 -2.60 2.53
C ARG A 103 13.95 -2.52 2.93
N CYS A 104 13.41 -1.30 3.04
CA CYS A 104 12.00 -1.08 3.36
C CYS A 104 11.48 0.08 2.51
N ASN A 105 10.47 -0.18 1.67
CA ASN A 105 9.90 0.80 0.75
C ASN A 105 8.38 0.80 0.82
N SER A 106 7.74 1.89 0.42
CA SER A 106 6.28 1.97 0.28
C SER A 106 5.87 2.11 -1.18
N VAL A 107 4.78 1.43 -1.55
CA VAL A 107 4.10 1.60 -2.84
C VAL A 107 2.81 2.37 -2.60
N HIS A 108 2.53 3.33 -3.48
CA HIS A 108 1.38 4.24 -3.40
C HIS A 108 0.51 4.08 -4.65
N PRO A 109 -0.35 3.06 -4.71
CA PRO A 109 -1.28 2.90 -5.82
C PRO A 109 -2.32 4.02 -5.85
N GLY A 110 -2.70 4.43 -7.05
CA GLY A 110 -3.93 5.17 -7.32
C GLY A 110 -5.15 4.25 -7.39
N SER A 111 -6.06 4.55 -8.29
CA SER A 111 -7.21 3.69 -8.58
C SER A 111 -6.76 2.46 -9.37
N ILE A 112 -6.95 1.28 -8.79
CA ILE A 112 -6.60 -0.02 -9.39
C ILE A 112 -7.85 -0.89 -9.48
N SER A 113 -8.06 -1.57 -10.60
CA SER A 113 -9.20 -2.43 -10.89
C SER A 113 -9.29 -3.62 -9.93
N THR A 114 -9.92 -3.40 -8.80
CA THR A 114 -10.08 -4.36 -7.70
C THR A 114 -11.51 -4.29 -7.16
N PRO A 115 -12.00 -5.30 -6.45
CA PRO A 115 -13.31 -5.25 -5.81
C PRO A 115 -13.50 -4.03 -4.87
N MET A 116 -12.41 -3.54 -4.26
CA MET A 116 -12.42 -2.35 -3.41
C MET A 116 -12.75 -1.09 -4.24
N VAL A 117 -12.09 -0.89 -5.37
CA VAL A 117 -12.30 0.27 -6.25
C VAL A 117 -13.63 0.17 -6.98
N HIS A 118 -14.04 -1.02 -7.44
CA HIS A 118 -15.36 -1.21 -8.07
C HIS A 118 -16.49 -0.82 -7.12
N LYS A 119 -16.41 -1.24 -5.85
CA LYS A 119 -17.38 -0.84 -4.83
C LYS A 119 -17.38 0.68 -4.60
N ALA A 120 -16.21 1.30 -4.57
CA ALA A 120 -16.06 2.74 -4.39
C ALA A 120 -16.68 3.52 -5.55
N LEU A 121 -16.41 3.13 -6.79
CA LEU A 121 -16.99 3.73 -7.98
C LEU A 121 -18.53 3.66 -7.97
N LYS A 122 -19.07 2.49 -7.66
CA LYS A 122 -20.52 2.31 -7.56
C LYS A 122 -21.14 3.19 -6.47
N THR A 123 -20.48 3.32 -5.33
CA THR A 123 -20.98 4.08 -4.18
C THR A 123 -20.86 5.58 -4.34
N LEU A 124 -19.71 6.07 -4.83
CA LEU A 124 -19.38 7.49 -4.87
C LEU A 124 -19.73 8.18 -6.18
N VAL A 125 -19.65 7.45 -7.29
CA VAL A 125 -19.81 8.00 -8.65
C VAL A 125 -21.06 7.44 -9.35
N GLY A 126 -21.64 6.35 -8.83
CA GLY A 126 -22.77 5.66 -9.44
C GLY A 126 -22.38 4.76 -10.61
N THR A 127 -21.09 4.62 -10.92
CA THR A 127 -20.59 3.78 -12.02
C THR A 127 -20.37 2.35 -11.55
N ASP A 128 -21.08 1.40 -12.16
CA ASP A 128 -20.83 -0.03 -12.00
C ASP A 128 -19.95 -0.50 -13.15
N LEU A 129 -18.64 -0.45 -12.97
CA LEU A 129 -17.66 -0.78 -14.01
C LEU A 129 -17.88 -2.17 -14.61
N MET A 130 -18.34 -3.13 -13.82
CA MET A 130 -18.57 -4.51 -14.28
C MET A 130 -19.87 -4.68 -15.07
N ALA A 131 -20.76 -3.67 -15.03
CA ALA A 131 -22.02 -3.65 -15.80
C ALA A 131 -21.91 -2.79 -17.08
N GLU A 132 -20.76 -2.16 -17.34
CA GLU A 132 -20.52 -1.39 -18.55
C GLU A 132 -20.50 -2.30 -19.79
N GLU A 133 -20.91 -1.77 -20.95
CA GLU A 133 -20.86 -2.49 -22.23
C GLU A 133 -19.43 -2.88 -22.63
N ASP A 134 -18.46 -1.99 -22.34
CA ASP A 134 -17.02 -2.21 -22.52
C ASP A 134 -16.27 -1.79 -21.25
N PRO A 135 -16.17 -2.67 -20.24
CA PRO A 135 -15.54 -2.37 -18.97
C PRO A 135 -14.06 -1.96 -19.12
N GLU A 136 -13.34 -2.55 -20.06
CA GLU A 136 -11.93 -2.24 -20.30
C GLU A 136 -11.73 -0.83 -20.84
N LYS A 137 -12.53 -0.44 -21.80
CA LYS A 137 -12.51 0.91 -22.37
C LYS A 137 -12.87 1.96 -21.30
N THR A 138 -13.93 1.71 -20.54
CA THR A 138 -14.37 2.60 -19.45
C THR A 138 -13.26 2.72 -18.39
N ARG A 139 -12.67 1.61 -17.98
CA ARG A 139 -11.56 1.58 -17.04
C ARG A 139 -10.37 2.44 -17.51
N LYS A 140 -9.94 2.24 -18.76
CA LYS A 140 -8.84 3.02 -19.37
C LYS A 140 -9.17 4.51 -19.45
N ALA A 141 -10.39 4.86 -19.83
CA ALA A 141 -10.85 6.25 -19.91
C ALA A 141 -10.85 6.94 -18.52
N MET A 142 -11.08 6.19 -17.46
CA MET A 142 -11.03 6.65 -16.05
C MET A 142 -9.60 6.64 -15.47
N GLY A 143 -8.57 6.25 -16.22
CA GLY A 143 -7.21 6.17 -15.73
C GLY A 143 -6.96 5.07 -14.70
N ILE A 144 -7.86 4.09 -14.59
CA ILE A 144 -7.77 3.00 -13.59
C ILE A 144 -6.79 1.94 -14.07
N GLY A 145 -5.73 1.68 -13.27
CA GLY A 145 -4.71 0.66 -13.54
C GLY A 145 -5.18 -0.77 -13.28
N GLU A 146 -4.33 -1.72 -13.63
CA GLU A 146 -4.51 -3.15 -13.34
C GLU A 146 -3.73 -3.56 -12.08
N PRO A 147 -4.14 -4.63 -11.39
CA PRO A 147 -3.37 -5.19 -10.28
C PRO A 147 -1.92 -5.50 -10.63
N GLU A 148 -1.65 -5.91 -11.86
CA GLU A 148 -0.34 -6.22 -12.40
C GLU A 148 0.60 -5.01 -12.42
N ASP A 149 0.09 -3.80 -12.61
CA ASP A 149 0.89 -2.57 -12.58
C ASP A 149 1.53 -2.38 -11.21
N VAL A 150 0.78 -2.65 -10.15
CA VAL A 150 1.28 -2.62 -8.77
C VAL A 150 2.16 -3.82 -8.46
N ALA A 151 1.79 -5.02 -8.93
CA ALA A 151 2.56 -6.25 -8.72
C ALA A 151 3.96 -6.17 -9.34
N ASN A 152 4.11 -5.57 -10.52
CA ASN A 152 5.38 -5.34 -11.17
C ASN A 152 6.29 -4.41 -10.34
N MET A 153 5.75 -3.35 -9.74
CA MET A 153 6.49 -2.48 -8.82
C MET A 153 6.93 -3.23 -7.56
N VAL A 154 6.05 -4.07 -7.00
CA VAL A 154 6.36 -4.91 -5.84
C VAL A 154 7.48 -5.91 -6.19
N LEU A 155 7.40 -6.55 -7.35
CA LEU A 155 8.42 -7.49 -7.83
C LEU A 155 9.79 -6.81 -7.96
N TYR A 156 9.84 -5.61 -8.57
CA TYR A 156 11.07 -4.81 -8.64
C TYR A 156 11.64 -4.53 -7.25
N LEU A 157 10.80 -4.10 -6.30
CA LEU A 157 11.25 -3.77 -4.94
C LEU A 157 11.70 -5.00 -4.13
N LEU A 158 11.19 -6.19 -4.43
CA LEU A 158 11.61 -7.44 -3.80
C LEU A 158 12.89 -8.01 -4.42
N SER A 159 13.20 -7.66 -5.66
CA SER A 159 14.36 -8.16 -6.39
C SER A 159 15.66 -7.43 -6.06
N ASP A 160 16.80 -7.99 -6.48
CA ASP A 160 18.13 -7.38 -6.36
C ASP A 160 18.33 -6.18 -7.29
N GLU A 161 17.47 -5.98 -8.28
CA GLU A 161 17.51 -4.81 -9.16
C GLU A 161 17.27 -3.51 -8.38
N SER A 162 16.57 -3.59 -7.25
CA SER A 162 16.31 -2.46 -6.34
C SER A 162 17.27 -2.40 -5.13
N LYS A 163 18.44 -3.04 -5.20
CA LYS A 163 19.39 -3.14 -4.07
C LYS A 163 19.83 -1.80 -3.46
N HIS A 164 19.73 -0.70 -4.20
CA HIS A 164 20.06 0.65 -3.72
C HIS A 164 18.81 1.49 -3.40
N VAL A 165 17.62 0.88 -3.39
CA VAL A 165 16.34 1.54 -3.13
C VAL A 165 15.84 1.18 -1.74
N THR A 166 15.85 2.14 -0.81
CA THR A 166 15.28 1.98 0.54
C THR A 166 14.73 3.32 1.04
N GLY A 167 13.60 3.31 1.74
CA GLY A 167 12.88 4.50 2.19
C GLY A 167 12.13 5.24 1.08
N ALA A 168 12.06 4.65 -0.12
CA ALA A 168 11.42 5.26 -1.27
C ALA A 168 9.89 5.16 -1.20
N GLU A 169 9.24 6.14 -1.83
CA GLU A 169 7.80 6.21 -2.10
C GLU A 169 7.59 5.94 -3.59
N MET A 170 7.08 4.76 -3.94
CA MET A 170 6.88 4.37 -5.34
C MET A 170 5.40 4.57 -5.69
N VAL A 171 5.13 5.64 -6.44
CA VAL A 171 3.77 6.00 -6.87
C VAL A 171 3.43 5.24 -8.16
N VAL A 172 2.24 4.62 -8.20
CA VAL A 172 1.72 3.86 -9.35
C VAL A 172 0.27 4.29 -9.55
N ASP A 173 0.06 5.43 -10.20
CA ASP A 173 -1.23 6.14 -10.19
C ASP A 173 -1.62 6.80 -11.53
N ASN A 174 -0.91 6.49 -12.60
CA ASN A 174 -1.15 7.13 -13.91
C ASN A 174 -1.07 8.69 -13.89
N GLY A 175 -0.35 9.26 -12.91
CA GLY A 175 -0.18 10.71 -12.80
C GLY A 175 -1.26 11.44 -11.98
N ASP A 176 -2.19 10.75 -11.35
CA ASP A 176 -3.30 11.37 -10.60
C ASP A 176 -2.85 12.32 -9.48
N THR A 177 -1.64 12.12 -8.93
CA THR A 177 -1.13 12.95 -7.82
C THR A 177 -0.23 14.11 -8.26
N VAL A 178 0.01 14.30 -9.56
CA VAL A 178 0.91 15.35 -10.09
C VAL A 178 0.18 16.41 -10.92
N ILE A 179 -1.15 16.42 -10.90
CA ILE A 179 -2.03 17.41 -11.56
C ILE A 179 -2.64 18.35 -10.54
#